data_d3a00a225fb795ea5009581a8840239b
#
_entry.id   d3a00a225fb795ea5009581a8840239b
#
_cell.length_a   1.000
_cell.length_b   1.000
_cell.length_c   1.000
_cell.angle_alpha   90.00
_cell.angle_beta   90.00
_cell.angle_gamma   90.00
#
_symmetry.space_group_name_H-M   'P 1'
#
loop_
_entity.id
_entity.type
_entity.pdbx_description
1 polymer ?
#
loop_
_entity_poly.entity_id
_entity_poly.type
_entity_poly.pdbx_seq_one_letter_code
_entity_poly.pdbx_strand_id
1 'polypeptide(L)'
;MADSEKPGHALADDVLGFGGAELLTVRDLILRPSTVLQAWMDHGAHGGGAYARPLRLYLALNAILMLLLFLRGGAGFMLEGLPAGFLDPLVANSGKSRDAFIADADGWMTLVMVPVLSLFYALASAPLFRLWDKADLGWRRGFRAAFGWLCAWTVLMLPISWWGYGTGPLAGLVSLAIIVLGLVAFLRMGRGRWFRSWFAGVGKALLLMLCVQISAFFGGALVIGIGLLGAAATP
;
A
#
# COMPACT_ATOMS: atom_id res chain seq x y z
N MET A 1 7.34 -9.33 -42.37
CA MET A 1 6.52 -8.19 -42.02
C MET A 1 6.97 -7.76 -40.63
N ALA A 2 7.74 -6.69 -40.53
CA ALA A 2 8.21 -6.15 -39.25
C ALA A 2 7.09 -5.34 -38.65
N ASP A 3 6.58 -5.75 -37.47
CA ASP A 3 5.66 -4.96 -36.67
C ASP A 3 6.34 -3.64 -36.31
N SER A 4 5.82 -2.56 -36.86
CA SER A 4 6.22 -1.22 -36.47
C SER A 4 5.64 -0.93 -35.07
N GLU A 5 6.37 -1.29 -34.04
CA GLU A 5 6.08 -0.80 -32.68
C GLU A 5 6.04 0.73 -32.71
N LYS A 6 4.90 1.31 -32.33
CA LYS A 6 4.73 2.76 -32.32
C LYS A 6 5.68 3.35 -31.27
N PRO A 7 6.60 4.25 -31.64
CA PRO A 7 7.66 4.76 -30.75
C PRO A 7 7.15 5.45 -29.47
N GLY A 8 5.87 5.83 -29.44
CA GLY A 8 5.24 6.40 -28.24
C GLY A 8 4.96 5.39 -27.11
N HIS A 9 4.80 4.09 -27.42
CA HIS A 9 4.60 3.08 -26.38
C HIS A 9 5.91 2.69 -25.71
N ALA A 10 7.03 2.64 -26.44
CA ALA A 10 8.34 2.35 -25.88
C ALA A 10 8.81 3.45 -24.91
N LEU A 11 8.53 4.72 -25.20
CA LEU A 11 8.84 5.83 -24.31
C LEU A 11 8.01 5.83 -23.02
N ALA A 12 6.73 5.49 -23.09
CA ALA A 12 5.88 5.36 -21.91
C ALA A 12 6.31 4.18 -21.01
N ASP A 13 6.72 3.08 -21.61
CA ASP A 13 7.25 1.90 -20.90
C ASP A 13 8.58 2.20 -20.19
N ASP A 14 9.45 3.01 -20.79
CA ASP A 14 10.76 3.36 -20.22
C ASP A 14 10.68 4.45 -19.14
N VAL A 15 9.83 5.46 -19.31
CA VAL A 15 9.80 6.65 -18.43
C VAL A 15 8.90 6.45 -17.22
N LEU A 16 7.77 5.75 -17.36
CA LEU A 16 6.80 5.58 -16.27
C LEU A 16 6.89 4.22 -15.59
N GLY A 17 7.64 3.26 -16.14
CA GLY A 17 7.64 1.88 -15.66
C GLY A 17 6.26 1.19 -15.73
N PHE A 18 5.30 1.83 -16.41
CA PHE A 18 3.93 1.36 -16.63
C PHE A 18 3.76 0.99 -18.10
N GLY A 19 4.04 -0.26 -18.42
CA GLY A 19 3.84 -0.82 -19.75
C GLY A 19 2.47 -1.47 -19.92
N GLY A 20 2.27 -2.03 -21.11
CA GLY A 20 1.04 -2.76 -21.43
C GLY A 20 0.73 -3.90 -20.46
N ALA A 21 1.76 -4.54 -19.87
CA ALA A 21 1.61 -5.60 -18.87
C ALA A 21 1.04 -5.07 -17.55
N GLU A 22 1.49 -3.91 -17.07
CA GLU A 22 1.00 -3.27 -15.86
C GLU A 22 -0.46 -2.84 -16.03
N LEU A 23 -0.83 -2.20 -17.13
CA LEU A 23 -2.20 -1.79 -17.43
C LEU A 23 -3.14 -2.99 -17.55
N LEU A 24 -2.72 -4.05 -18.25
CA LEU A 24 -3.46 -5.30 -18.33
C LEU A 24 -3.68 -5.89 -16.93
N THR A 25 -2.64 -5.89 -16.10
CA THR A 25 -2.70 -6.42 -14.73
C THR A 25 -3.66 -5.60 -13.87
N VAL A 26 -3.59 -4.28 -13.91
CA VAL A 26 -4.51 -3.39 -13.17
C VAL A 26 -5.96 -3.64 -13.59
N ARG A 27 -6.23 -3.70 -14.89
CA ARG A 27 -7.57 -4.02 -15.42
C ARG A 27 -8.08 -5.35 -14.87
N ASP A 28 -7.25 -6.40 -14.95
CA ASP A 28 -7.66 -7.74 -14.57
C ASP A 28 -7.70 -7.94 -13.04
N LEU A 29 -6.96 -7.16 -12.26
CA LEU A 29 -7.13 -7.07 -10.80
C LEU A 29 -8.51 -6.52 -10.42
N ILE A 30 -9.07 -5.61 -11.23
CA ILE A 30 -10.43 -5.09 -11.04
C ILE A 30 -11.47 -6.13 -11.51
N LEU A 31 -11.29 -6.73 -12.68
CA LEU A 31 -12.30 -7.58 -13.32
C LEU A 31 -12.22 -9.04 -12.88
N ARG A 32 -11.00 -9.62 -12.81
CA ARG A 32 -10.74 -11.05 -12.61
C ARG A 32 -9.56 -11.30 -11.65
N PRO A 33 -9.61 -10.78 -10.40
CA PRO A 33 -8.45 -10.80 -9.49
C PRO A 33 -7.97 -12.23 -9.15
N SER A 34 -8.85 -13.22 -9.11
CA SER A 34 -8.49 -14.61 -8.89
C SER A 34 -7.64 -15.21 -10.01
N THR A 35 -7.91 -14.85 -11.27
CA THR A 35 -7.11 -15.27 -12.44
C THR A 35 -5.69 -14.71 -12.38
N VAL A 36 -5.55 -13.43 -12.02
CA VAL A 36 -4.24 -12.79 -11.85
C VAL A 36 -3.45 -13.47 -10.72
N LEU A 37 -4.09 -13.71 -9.58
CA LEU A 37 -3.45 -14.40 -8.46
C LEU A 37 -2.96 -15.79 -8.89
N GLN A 38 -3.81 -16.58 -9.55
CA GLN A 38 -3.46 -17.91 -10.00
C GLN A 38 -2.24 -17.87 -10.94
N ALA A 39 -2.24 -16.98 -11.93
CA ALA A 39 -1.11 -16.79 -12.83
C ALA A 39 0.18 -16.47 -12.09
N TRP A 40 0.12 -15.59 -11.09
CA TRP A 40 1.29 -15.25 -10.27
C TRP A 40 1.79 -16.43 -9.41
N MET A 41 0.88 -17.24 -8.91
CA MET A 41 1.25 -18.39 -8.09
C MET A 41 1.81 -19.56 -8.91
N ASP A 42 1.31 -19.77 -10.14
CA ASP A 42 1.72 -20.86 -11.01
C ASP A 42 3.04 -20.58 -11.74
N HIS A 43 3.24 -19.35 -12.24
CA HIS A 43 4.43 -18.98 -13.04
C HIS A 43 5.62 -18.46 -12.22
N GLY A 44 5.47 -18.26 -10.92
CA GLY A 44 6.59 -17.92 -10.05
C GLY A 44 7.02 -16.45 -10.08
N ALA A 45 8.32 -16.20 -9.83
CA ALA A 45 8.87 -14.86 -9.64
C ALA A 45 8.98 -14.04 -10.94
N HIS A 46 8.86 -14.68 -12.08
CA HIS A 46 9.05 -14.04 -13.41
C HIS A 46 7.78 -13.37 -13.95
N GLY A 47 6.72 -13.30 -13.14
CA GLY A 47 5.41 -12.78 -13.53
C GLY A 47 4.47 -13.90 -13.99
N GLY A 48 3.20 -13.59 -14.17
CA GLY A 48 2.17 -14.54 -14.62
C GLY A 48 1.98 -14.51 -16.13
N GLY A 49 2.99 -14.82 -16.94
CA GLY A 49 2.89 -14.73 -18.39
C GLY A 49 2.72 -13.28 -18.85
N ALA A 50 1.51 -12.87 -19.25
CA ALA A 50 1.22 -11.51 -19.71
C ALA A 50 1.12 -10.48 -18.57
N TYR A 51 1.10 -10.90 -17.31
CA TYR A 51 0.93 -10.00 -16.16
C TYR A 51 2.26 -9.47 -15.63
N ALA A 52 2.25 -8.24 -15.14
CA ALA A 52 3.38 -7.62 -14.44
C ALA A 52 3.76 -8.40 -13.17
N ARG A 53 5.02 -8.30 -12.75
CA ARG A 53 5.49 -8.92 -11.49
C ARG A 53 4.81 -8.26 -10.30
N PRO A 54 4.29 -9.02 -9.30
CA PRO A 54 3.54 -8.44 -8.18
C PRO A 54 4.29 -7.36 -7.42
N LEU A 55 5.57 -7.59 -7.08
CA LEU A 55 6.39 -6.64 -6.36
C LEU A 55 6.65 -5.36 -7.19
N ARG A 56 6.96 -5.49 -8.49
CA ARG A 56 7.16 -4.34 -9.37
C ARG A 56 5.91 -3.48 -9.47
N LEU A 57 4.75 -4.12 -9.69
CA LEU A 57 3.47 -3.42 -9.74
C LEU A 57 3.15 -2.75 -8.40
N TYR A 58 3.40 -3.44 -7.28
CA TYR A 58 3.18 -2.88 -5.95
C TYR A 58 4.02 -1.63 -5.70
N LEU A 59 5.31 -1.67 -6.05
CA LEU A 59 6.19 -0.50 -5.92
C LEU A 59 5.73 0.67 -6.80
N ALA A 60 5.30 0.40 -8.04
CA ALA A 60 4.79 1.42 -8.94
C ALA A 60 3.48 2.05 -8.41
N LEU A 61 2.55 1.24 -7.88
CA LEU A 61 1.32 1.75 -7.25
C LEU A 61 1.62 2.58 -5.99
N ASN A 62 2.61 2.17 -5.19
CA ASN A 62 3.07 2.96 -4.04
C ASN A 62 3.71 4.28 -4.44
N ALA A 63 4.44 4.34 -5.55
CA ALA A 63 4.96 5.60 -6.08
C ALA A 63 3.82 6.57 -6.44
N ILE A 64 2.72 6.07 -7.02
CA ILE A 64 1.53 6.87 -7.29
C ILE A 64 0.88 7.35 -5.98
N LEU A 65 0.73 6.48 -4.96
CA LEU A 65 0.20 6.89 -3.66
C LEU A 65 1.07 7.96 -2.98
N MET A 66 2.40 7.83 -3.08
CA MET A 66 3.35 8.81 -2.56
C MET A 66 3.22 10.16 -3.28
N LEU A 67 3.07 10.14 -4.61
CA LEU A 67 2.80 11.34 -5.39
C LEU A 67 1.48 12.00 -4.98
N LEU A 68 0.41 11.23 -4.81
CA LEU A 68 -0.89 11.75 -4.35
C LEU A 68 -0.79 12.37 -2.95
N LEU A 69 -0.07 11.72 -2.03
CA LEU A 69 0.19 12.24 -0.68
C LEU A 69 0.94 13.57 -0.76
N PHE A 70 2.01 13.65 -1.55
CA PHE A 70 2.78 14.86 -1.74
C PHE A 70 1.92 16.01 -2.32
N LEU A 71 1.15 15.74 -3.37
CA LEU A 71 0.26 16.72 -4.00
C LEU A 71 -0.88 17.16 -3.06
N ARG A 72 -1.25 16.35 -2.08
CA ARG A 72 -2.31 16.65 -1.10
C ARG A 72 -1.81 17.47 0.08
N GLY A 73 -0.51 17.76 0.17
CA GLY A 73 0.08 18.60 1.20
C GLY A 73 0.86 17.81 2.26
N GLY A 74 1.25 16.57 1.96
CA GLY A 74 2.12 15.78 2.82
C GLY A 74 1.41 14.96 3.90
N ALA A 75 2.17 14.51 4.88
CA ALA A 75 1.74 13.65 5.98
C ALA A 75 1.49 14.43 7.30
N GLY A 76 1.58 15.76 7.28
CA GLY A 76 1.45 16.63 8.46
C GLY A 76 0.15 16.44 9.22
N PHE A 77 -0.93 16.01 8.54
CA PHE A 77 -2.20 15.68 9.19
C PHE A 77 -2.07 14.62 10.30
N MET A 78 -1.03 13.78 10.29
CA MET A 78 -0.77 12.81 11.34
C MET A 78 -0.37 13.48 12.66
N LEU A 79 0.21 14.68 12.62
CA LEU A 79 0.60 15.44 13.81
C LEU A 79 -0.61 16.10 14.48
N GLU A 80 -1.67 16.38 13.73
CA GLU A 80 -2.92 16.97 14.27
C GLU A 80 -3.63 16.05 15.28
N GLY A 81 -3.42 14.74 15.17
CA GLY A 81 -3.97 13.73 16.08
C GLY A 81 -3.19 13.58 17.40
N LEU A 82 -2.05 14.26 17.57
CA LEU A 82 -1.24 14.16 18.77
C LEU A 82 -1.85 14.99 19.93
N PRO A 83 -1.66 14.57 21.19
CA PRO A 83 -2.14 15.33 22.35
C PRO A 83 -1.58 16.76 22.37
N ALA A 84 -2.41 17.70 22.85
CA ALA A 84 -1.97 19.09 23.01
C ALA A 84 -0.72 19.17 23.91
N GLY A 85 0.25 19.99 23.49
CA GLY A 85 1.52 20.15 24.21
C GLY A 85 2.56 19.04 23.97
N PHE A 86 2.21 17.94 23.28
CA PHE A 86 3.17 16.85 23.00
C PHE A 86 4.40 17.34 22.21
N LEU A 87 4.23 18.25 21.30
CA LEU A 87 5.31 18.79 20.47
C LEU A 87 6.15 19.88 21.17
N ASP A 88 5.63 20.53 22.21
CA ASP A 88 6.24 21.71 22.82
C ASP A 88 7.69 21.47 23.33
N PRO A 89 7.98 20.38 24.07
CA PRO A 89 9.35 20.11 24.52
C PRO A 89 10.29 19.79 23.35
N LEU A 90 9.79 19.17 22.29
CA LEU A 90 10.61 18.84 21.11
C LEU A 90 10.96 20.11 20.34
N VAL A 91 10.01 21.00 20.14
CA VAL A 91 10.20 22.31 19.50
C VAL A 91 11.18 23.15 20.32
N ALA A 92 10.99 23.25 21.65
CA ALA A 92 11.88 24.01 22.52
C ALA A 92 13.33 23.52 22.48
N ASN A 93 13.53 22.19 22.43
CA ASN A 93 14.86 21.59 22.38
C ASN A 93 15.54 21.73 21.00
N SER A 94 14.75 21.87 19.92
CA SER A 94 15.29 22.00 18.57
C SER A 94 15.81 23.41 18.25
N GLY A 95 15.46 24.44 19.03
CA GLY A 95 15.76 25.82 18.76
C GLY A 95 15.03 26.44 17.58
N LYS A 96 14.08 25.71 16.95
CA LYS A 96 13.31 26.16 15.79
C LYS A 96 11.99 26.81 16.21
N SER A 97 11.41 27.60 15.30
CA SER A 97 10.01 27.97 15.42
C SER A 97 9.14 26.72 15.27
N ARG A 98 7.93 26.74 15.88
CA ARG A 98 6.97 25.63 15.81
C ARG A 98 6.62 25.28 14.36
N ASP A 99 6.42 26.28 13.51
CA ASP A 99 6.03 26.09 12.11
C ASP A 99 7.18 25.45 11.30
N ALA A 100 8.42 25.88 11.52
CA ALA A 100 9.58 25.29 10.87
C ALA A 100 9.77 23.81 11.30
N PHE A 101 9.63 23.51 12.59
CA PHE A 101 9.72 22.16 13.12
C PHE A 101 8.65 21.24 12.51
N ILE A 102 7.39 21.71 12.43
CA ILE A 102 6.29 20.95 11.84
C ILE A 102 6.51 20.71 10.34
N ALA A 103 6.99 21.73 9.60
CA ALA A 103 7.29 21.60 8.18
C ALA A 103 8.40 20.57 7.91
N ASP A 104 9.47 20.58 8.71
CA ASP A 104 10.52 19.58 8.61
C ASP A 104 10.03 18.17 8.94
N ALA A 105 9.24 18.03 10.03
CA ALA A 105 8.65 16.75 10.41
C ALA A 105 7.72 16.21 9.32
N ASP A 106 6.88 17.06 8.72
CA ASP A 106 6.01 16.69 7.60
C ASP A 106 6.82 16.21 6.39
N GLY A 107 7.89 16.89 6.04
CA GLY A 107 8.78 16.49 4.94
C GLY A 107 9.33 15.08 5.15
N TRP A 108 9.87 14.78 6.33
CA TRP A 108 10.37 13.45 6.67
C TRP A 108 9.27 12.39 6.70
N MET A 109 8.12 12.68 7.31
CA MET A 109 6.98 11.77 7.34
C MET A 109 6.47 11.46 5.95
N THR A 110 6.32 12.47 5.10
CA THR A 110 5.86 12.31 3.71
C THR A 110 6.78 11.39 2.91
N LEU A 111 8.09 11.51 3.10
CA LEU A 111 9.08 10.67 2.43
C LEU A 111 8.97 9.19 2.83
N VAL A 112 8.76 8.91 4.13
CA VAL A 112 8.84 7.55 4.66
C VAL A 112 7.49 6.85 4.83
N MET A 113 6.37 7.58 4.84
CA MET A 113 5.04 7.04 5.17
C MET A 113 4.66 5.87 4.27
N VAL A 114 4.70 6.03 2.96
CA VAL A 114 4.27 4.98 2.03
C VAL A 114 5.22 3.77 2.08
N PRO A 115 6.55 3.91 2.01
CA PRO A 115 7.47 2.78 2.13
C PRO A 115 7.34 2.01 3.45
N VAL A 116 7.26 2.73 4.58
CA VAL A 116 7.17 2.11 5.91
C VAL A 116 5.84 1.34 6.04
N LEU A 117 4.71 1.98 5.77
CA LEU A 117 3.41 1.30 5.84
C LEU A 117 3.32 0.11 4.90
N SER A 118 3.86 0.24 3.69
CA SER A 118 3.90 -0.86 2.71
C SER A 118 4.67 -2.08 3.22
N LEU A 119 5.81 -1.86 3.88
CA LEU A 119 6.58 -2.91 4.51
C LEU A 119 5.79 -3.59 5.64
N PHE A 120 5.18 -2.80 6.52
CA PHE A 120 4.39 -3.32 7.64
C PHE A 120 3.20 -4.15 7.14
N TYR A 121 2.50 -3.71 6.10
CA TYR A 121 1.39 -4.46 5.51
C TYR A 121 1.85 -5.78 4.87
N ALA A 122 2.98 -5.78 4.17
CA ALA A 122 3.55 -6.99 3.60
C ALA A 122 3.97 -7.98 4.69
N LEU A 123 4.60 -7.51 5.76
CA LEU A 123 5.03 -8.34 6.89
C LEU A 123 3.82 -8.91 7.67
N ALA A 124 2.75 -8.14 7.85
CA ALA A 124 1.54 -8.61 8.52
C ALA A 124 0.76 -9.65 7.70
N SER A 125 0.71 -9.47 6.39
CA SER A 125 -0.12 -10.30 5.52
C SER A 125 0.57 -11.59 5.05
N ALA A 126 1.87 -11.58 4.80
CA ALA A 126 2.60 -12.73 4.25
C ALA A 126 2.50 -14.00 5.09
N PRO A 127 2.61 -13.97 6.45
CA PRO A 127 2.43 -15.16 7.29
C PRO A 127 1.03 -15.74 7.18
N LEU A 128 -0.01 -14.90 7.13
CA LEU A 128 -1.40 -15.32 7.02
C LEU A 128 -1.66 -16.01 5.69
N PHE A 129 -1.19 -15.43 4.57
CA PHE A 129 -1.32 -16.06 3.27
C PHE A 129 -0.56 -17.38 3.17
N ARG A 130 0.61 -17.49 3.80
CA ARG A 130 1.34 -18.74 3.90
C ARG A 130 0.54 -19.80 4.66
N LEU A 131 -0.07 -19.44 5.78
CA LEU A 131 -0.86 -20.34 6.61
C LEU A 131 -2.14 -20.82 5.93
N TRP A 132 -2.79 -19.96 5.14
CA TRP A 132 -4.08 -20.23 4.52
C TRP A 132 -4.00 -20.95 3.18
N ASP A 133 -2.86 -20.89 2.54
CA ASP A 133 -2.68 -21.58 1.26
C ASP A 133 -2.36 -23.06 1.53
N LYS A 134 -3.11 -23.95 0.85
CA LYS A 134 -2.97 -25.41 1.03
C LYS A 134 -1.70 -25.98 0.41
N ALA A 135 -1.13 -25.30 -0.60
CA ALA A 135 0.18 -25.64 -1.10
C ALA A 135 1.20 -25.07 -0.10
N ASP A 136 2.15 -25.88 0.36
CA ASP A 136 3.25 -25.36 1.20
C ASP A 136 4.02 -24.31 0.40
N LEU A 137 3.67 -23.04 0.67
CA LEU A 137 4.12 -21.95 -0.15
C LEU A 137 5.56 -21.52 0.16
N GLY A 138 6.09 -21.87 1.32
CA GLY A 138 7.30 -21.25 1.81
C GLY A 138 7.17 -19.71 1.88
N TRP A 139 8.14 -19.03 2.44
CA TRP A 139 8.08 -17.56 2.63
C TRP A 139 8.00 -16.78 1.32
N ARG A 140 8.75 -17.18 0.28
CA ARG A 140 8.77 -16.48 -1.03
C ARG A 140 7.39 -16.41 -1.68
N ARG A 141 6.64 -17.52 -1.62
CA ARG A 141 5.28 -17.57 -2.16
C ARG A 141 4.27 -16.86 -1.26
N GLY A 142 4.44 -16.91 0.07
CA GLY A 142 3.65 -16.12 1.01
C GLY A 142 3.74 -14.63 0.74
N PHE A 143 4.94 -14.10 0.57
CA PHE A 143 5.14 -12.69 0.18
C PHE A 143 4.56 -12.37 -1.19
N ARG A 144 4.66 -13.29 -2.16
CA ARG A 144 4.05 -13.09 -3.48
C ARG A 144 2.52 -12.98 -3.40
N ALA A 145 1.87 -13.84 -2.61
CA ALA A 145 0.45 -13.77 -2.38
C ALA A 145 0.06 -12.46 -1.67
N ALA A 146 0.87 -12.03 -0.68
CA ALA A 146 0.70 -10.77 0.02
C ALA A 146 0.78 -9.56 -0.94
N PHE A 147 1.84 -9.47 -1.74
CA PHE A 147 1.95 -8.41 -2.75
C PHE A 147 0.85 -8.46 -3.78
N GLY A 148 0.39 -9.65 -4.17
CA GLY A 148 -0.75 -9.82 -5.06
C GLY A 148 -2.03 -9.19 -4.48
N TRP A 149 -2.35 -9.51 -3.23
CA TRP A 149 -3.50 -8.92 -2.55
C TRP A 149 -3.33 -7.42 -2.32
N LEU A 150 -2.14 -6.97 -1.90
CA LEU A 150 -1.84 -5.55 -1.72
C LEU A 150 -1.98 -4.77 -3.03
N CYS A 151 -1.55 -5.32 -4.18
CA CYS A 151 -1.81 -4.71 -5.48
C CYS A 151 -3.30 -4.57 -5.75
N ALA A 152 -4.09 -5.64 -5.55
CA ALA A 152 -5.53 -5.59 -5.78
C ALA A 152 -6.23 -4.58 -4.87
N TRP A 153 -5.84 -4.52 -3.60
CA TRP A 153 -6.34 -3.54 -2.65
C TRP A 153 -5.96 -2.10 -3.05
N THR A 154 -4.68 -1.87 -3.37
CA THR A 154 -4.18 -0.55 -3.77
C THR A 154 -4.87 -0.04 -5.03
N VAL A 155 -5.05 -0.90 -6.04
CA VAL A 155 -5.78 -0.54 -7.27
C VAL A 155 -7.21 -0.08 -6.97
N LEU A 156 -7.91 -0.76 -6.05
CA LEU A 156 -9.28 -0.41 -5.68
C LEU A 156 -9.36 0.88 -4.85
N MET A 157 -8.40 1.12 -3.96
CA MET A 157 -8.42 2.30 -3.10
C MET A 157 -7.85 3.56 -3.76
N LEU A 158 -7.02 3.42 -4.80
CA LEU A 158 -6.31 4.52 -5.44
C LEU A 158 -7.23 5.69 -5.84
N PRO A 159 -8.42 5.46 -6.46
CA PRO A 159 -9.31 6.55 -6.88
C PRO A 159 -9.85 7.38 -5.72
N ILE A 160 -9.96 6.80 -4.53
CA ILE A 160 -10.51 7.48 -3.34
C ILE A 160 -9.43 7.94 -2.36
N SER A 161 -8.18 7.54 -2.55
CA SER A 161 -7.06 7.85 -1.63
C SER A 161 -6.87 9.34 -1.42
N TRP A 162 -7.12 10.15 -2.45
CA TRP A 162 -7.02 11.60 -2.39
C TRP A 162 -7.81 12.22 -1.22
N TRP A 163 -9.01 11.70 -0.95
CA TRP A 163 -9.87 12.19 0.14
C TRP A 163 -9.57 11.53 1.49
N GLY A 164 -8.76 10.48 1.49
CA GLY A 164 -8.30 9.81 2.71
C GLY A 164 -7.14 10.53 3.40
N TYR A 165 -6.38 11.35 2.67
CA TYR A 165 -5.28 12.15 3.21
C TYR A 165 -5.83 13.44 3.84
N GLY A 166 -5.94 13.47 5.16
CA GLY A 166 -6.42 14.61 5.91
C GLY A 166 -7.16 14.21 7.18
N THR A 167 -7.76 15.20 7.81
CA THR A 167 -8.56 15.04 9.04
C THR A 167 -10.03 15.35 8.78
N GLY A 168 -10.90 14.87 9.67
CA GLY A 168 -12.33 15.16 9.61
C GLY A 168 -13.20 13.98 9.15
N PRO A 169 -14.53 14.17 9.12
CA PRO A 169 -15.49 13.10 8.90
C PRO A 169 -15.35 12.41 7.53
N LEU A 170 -15.04 13.18 6.47
CA LEU A 170 -14.86 12.62 5.14
C LEU A 170 -13.64 11.68 5.08
N ALA A 171 -12.51 12.07 5.66
CA ALA A 171 -11.32 11.24 5.72
C ALA A 171 -11.60 9.95 6.52
N GLY A 172 -12.36 10.02 7.60
CA GLY A 172 -12.82 8.85 8.37
C GLY A 172 -13.68 7.89 7.54
N LEU A 173 -14.65 8.42 6.78
CA LEU A 173 -15.47 7.60 5.87
C LEU A 173 -14.66 6.95 4.76
N VAL A 174 -13.72 7.69 4.18
CA VAL A 174 -12.82 7.15 3.15
C VAL A 174 -11.90 6.07 3.74
N SER A 175 -11.38 6.27 4.93
CA SER A 175 -10.59 5.26 5.63
C SER A 175 -11.37 3.97 5.87
N LEU A 176 -12.64 4.08 6.27
CA LEU A 176 -13.53 2.93 6.40
C LEU A 176 -13.78 2.26 5.04
N ALA A 177 -14.02 3.04 3.99
CA ALA A 177 -14.18 2.52 2.64
C ALA A 177 -12.92 1.78 2.16
N ILE A 178 -11.73 2.29 2.44
CA ILE A 178 -10.45 1.64 2.13
C ILE A 178 -10.35 0.27 2.84
N ILE A 179 -10.75 0.17 4.10
CA ILE A 179 -10.80 -1.10 4.83
C ILE A 179 -11.75 -2.08 4.14
N VAL A 180 -12.96 -1.64 3.79
CA VAL A 180 -13.95 -2.46 3.09
C VAL A 180 -13.43 -2.94 1.73
N LEU A 181 -12.75 -2.08 0.99
CA LEU A 181 -12.12 -2.46 -0.28
C LEU A 181 -11.03 -3.53 -0.09
N GLY A 182 -10.29 -3.51 1.00
CA GLY A 182 -9.34 -4.56 1.36
C GLY A 182 -10.01 -5.92 1.60
N LEU A 183 -11.15 -5.93 2.31
CA LEU A 183 -11.98 -7.12 2.50
C LEU A 183 -12.50 -7.65 1.15
N VAL A 184 -13.03 -6.76 0.30
CA VAL A 184 -13.55 -7.11 -1.03
C VAL A 184 -12.44 -7.68 -1.92
N ALA A 185 -11.26 -7.06 -1.93
CA ALA A 185 -10.10 -7.55 -2.67
C ALA A 185 -9.75 -8.98 -2.25
N PHE A 186 -9.67 -9.25 -0.93
CA PHE A 186 -9.38 -10.57 -0.40
C PHE A 186 -10.45 -11.60 -0.82
N LEU A 187 -11.73 -11.28 -0.65
CA LEU A 187 -12.83 -12.20 -0.95
C LEU A 187 -12.91 -12.52 -2.45
N ARG A 188 -12.72 -11.53 -3.32
CA ARG A 188 -12.74 -11.74 -4.77
C ARG A 188 -11.54 -12.53 -5.26
N MET A 189 -10.37 -12.33 -4.65
CA MET A 189 -9.12 -12.91 -5.08
C MET A 189 -8.91 -14.33 -4.55
N GLY A 190 -9.30 -14.57 -3.28
CA GLY A 190 -8.96 -15.78 -2.55
C GLY A 190 -9.94 -16.94 -2.65
N ARG A 191 -11.10 -16.74 -3.30
CA ARG A 191 -12.12 -17.79 -3.42
C ARG A 191 -11.58 -19.02 -4.14
N GLY A 192 -11.78 -20.18 -3.51
CA GLY A 192 -11.29 -21.47 -4.02
C GLY A 192 -9.85 -21.80 -3.64
N ARG A 193 -9.01 -20.80 -3.31
CA ARG A 193 -7.62 -20.97 -2.90
C ARG A 193 -7.44 -20.86 -1.38
N TRP A 194 -7.78 -19.70 -0.80
CA TRP A 194 -7.59 -19.43 0.63
C TRP A 194 -8.79 -19.83 1.48
N PHE A 195 -9.97 -19.92 0.89
CA PHE A 195 -11.20 -20.36 1.55
C PHE A 195 -12.16 -21.03 0.56
N ARG A 196 -13.01 -21.93 1.08
CA ARG A 196 -14.05 -22.61 0.30
C ARG A 196 -15.44 -22.10 0.65
N SER A 197 -15.73 -21.91 1.95
CA SER A 197 -17.00 -21.38 2.41
C SER A 197 -16.94 -19.86 2.56
N TRP A 198 -18.05 -19.19 2.29
CA TRP A 198 -18.14 -17.73 2.43
C TRP A 198 -17.86 -17.27 3.86
N PHE A 199 -18.41 -17.96 4.88
CA PHE A 199 -18.16 -17.61 6.29
C PHE A 199 -16.67 -17.69 6.65
N ALA A 200 -15.97 -18.74 6.23
CA ALA A 200 -14.53 -18.83 6.44
C ALA A 200 -13.77 -17.74 5.69
N GLY A 201 -14.24 -17.33 4.50
CA GLY A 201 -13.68 -16.24 3.74
C GLY A 201 -13.80 -14.91 4.48
N VAL A 202 -14.98 -14.58 4.98
CA VAL A 202 -15.23 -13.34 5.75
C VAL A 202 -14.40 -13.33 7.04
N GLY A 203 -14.38 -14.42 7.81
CA GLY A 203 -13.58 -14.51 9.03
C GLY A 203 -12.09 -14.31 8.79
N LYS A 204 -11.53 -14.92 7.73
CA LYS A 204 -10.13 -14.73 7.32
C LYS A 204 -9.86 -13.29 6.84
N ALA A 205 -10.78 -12.70 6.08
CA ALA A 205 -10.67 -11.33 5.61
C ALA A 205 -10.64 -10.34 6.78
N LEU A 206 -11.53 -10.52 7.76
CA LEU A 206 -11.56 -9.69 8.98
C LEU A 206 -10.27 -9.84 9.79
N LEU A 207 -9.77 -11.06 9.97
CA LEU A 207 -8.51 -11.30 10.66
C LEU A 207 -7.33 -10.64 9.92
N LEU A 208 -7.28 -10.75 8.58
CA LEU A 208 -6.26 -10.10 7.77
C LEU A 208 -6.29 -8.58 7.98
N MET A 209 -7.48 -7.98 7.86
CA MET A 209 -7.63 -6.53 8.04
C MET A 209 -7.28 -6.08 9.45
N LEU A 210 -7.65 -6.86 10.48
CA LEU A 210 -7.25 -6.57 11.86
C LEU A 210 -5.72 -6.56 12.01
N CYS A 211 -5.02 -7.58 11.50
CA CYS A 211 -3.57 -7.62 11.53
C CYS A 211 -2.93 -6.45 10.77
N VAL A 212 -3.49 -6.08 9.63
CA VAL A 212 -3.04 -4.93 8.84
C VAL A 212 -3.28 -3.62 9.59
N GLN A 213 -4.43 -3.44 10.25
CA GLN A 213 -4.70 -2.23 11.03
C GLN A 213 -3.79 -2.10 12.27
N ILE A 214 -3.51 -3.21 12.95
CA ILE A 214 -2.52 -3.23 14.04
C ILE A 214 -1.14 -2.83 13.48
N SER A 215 -0.75 -3.38 12.34
CA SER A 215 0.52 -3.03 11.68
C SER A 215 0.54 -1.58 11.19
N ALA A 216 -0.59 -1.04 10.72
CA ALA A 216 -0.74 0.37 10.35
C ALA A 216 -0.50 1.29 11.55
N PHE A 217 -1.02 0.92 12.73
CA PHE A 217 -0.80 1.68 13.97
C PHE A 217 0.70 1.74 14.33
N PHE A 218 1.40 0.60 14.34
CA PHE A 218 2.85 0.59 14.62
C PHE A 218 3.66 1.27 13.53
N GLY A 219 3.31 1.06 12.26
CA GLY A 219 3.95 1.72 11.13
C GLY A 219 3.74 3.24 11.19
N GLY A 220 2.53 3.70 11.51
CA GLY A 220 2.21 5.12 11.68
C GLY A 220 3.00 5.76 12.84
N ALA A 221 3.07 5.07 13.98
CA ALA A 221 3.88 5.53 15.11
C ALA A 221 5.37 5.65 14.73
N LEU A 222 5.90 4.69 13.95
CA LEU A 222 7.28 4.75 13.44
C LEU A 222 7.47 5.92 12.46
N VAL A 223 6.51 6.18 11.56
CA VAL A 223 6.53 7.33 10.64
C VAL A 223 6.59 8.64 11.40
N ILE A 224 5.73 8.82 12.41
CA ILE A 224 5.74 10.00 13.28
C ILE A 224 7.10 10.11 14.00
N GLY A 225 7.60 9.02 14.58
CA GLY A 225 8.89 9.01 15.25
C GLY A 225 10.04 9.44 14.34
N ILE A 226 10.09 8.92 13.10
CA ILE A 226 11.10 9.32 12.09
C ILE A 226 10.94 10.81 11.74
N GLY A 227 9.71 11.27 11.55
CA GLY A 227 9.44 12.68 11.28
C GLY A 227 9.96 13.61 12.36
N LEU A 228 9.62 13.31 13.61
CA LEU A 228 10.03 14.13 14.77
C LEU A 228 11.55 14.11 15.00
N LEU A 229 12.17 12.93 14.88
CA LEU A 229 13.63 12.80 14.99
C LEU A 229 14.35 13.51 13.83
N GLY A 230 13.82 13.40 12.61
CA GLY A 230 14.34 14.08 11.44
C GLY A 230 14.26 15.60 11.61
N ALA A 231 13.12 16.14 12.06
CA ALA A 231 12.95 17.57 12.33
C ALA A 231 13.89 18.08 13.42
N ALA A 232 14.15 17.28 14.44
CA ALA A 232 15.09 17.64 15.52
C ALA A 232 16.56 17.60 15.06
N ALA A 233 16.90 16.77 14.08
CA ALA A 233 18.26 16.59 13.57
C ALA A 233 18.61 17.57 12.42
N THR A 234 17.63 18.12 11.71
CA THR A 234 17.84 19.17 10.70
C THR A 234 18.23 20.49 11.39
N PRO A 235 19.25 21.22 10.90
CA PRO A 235 19.66 22.49 11.49
C PRO A 235 18.65 23.61 11.26
#